data_9adb86ab97cb94b7222aedba70aa9934
#
_entry.id   9adb86ab97cb94b7222aedba70aa9934
#
_cell.length_a   1.000
_cell.length_b   1.000
_cell.length_c   1.000
_cell.angle_alpha   90.00
_cell.angle_beta   90.00
_cell.angle_gamma   90.00
#
_symmetry.space_group_name_H-M   'P 1'
#
loop_
_entity.id
_entity.type
_entity.pdbx_description
1 polymer ?
#
loop_
_entity_poly.entity_id
_entity_poly.type
_entity_poly.pdbx_seq_one_letter_code
_entity_poly.pdbx_strand_id
1 'polypeptide(L)'
;NRVEDEKVETLSGIKCLIYIVIGVACIIWGGDITVDSAKQIAAMLGMSDTLIGLTVVSIGTSLPELVTSVVAARKGESGLSLGNAIGSNIMNILFILGASSTIHPIAATSQNIIDTFVLIGISLLIYGIAKKGDTMTRKKGIFMILVYVIYMIYIIVR
;
A
#
# COMPACT_ATOMS: atom_id res chain seq x y z
N ASN A 1 12.59 -18.83 26.44
CA ASN A 1 11.79 -17.63 26.62
C ASN A 1 10.34 -18.04 26.39
N ARG A 2 9.59 -18.18 27.50
CA ARG A 2 8.14 -18.38 27.43
C ARG A 2 7.56 -17.06 26.90
N VAL A 3 6.85 -17.13 25.78
CA VAL A 3 5.90 -16.10 25.38
C VAL A 3 4.85 -16.14 26.48
N GLU A 4 4.77 -15.09 27.29
CA GLU A 4 3.65 -14.92 28.21
C GLU A 4 2.40 -14.89 27.34
N ASP A 5 1.48 -15.82 27.59
CA ASP A 5 0.15 -15.81 27.00
C ASP A 5 -0.53 -14.51 27.42
N GLU A 6 -0.41 -13.47 26.59
CA GLU A 6 -1.26 -12.29 26.71
C GLU A 6 -2.69 -12.81 26.68
N LYS A 7 -3.40 -12.67 27.81
CA LYS A 7 -4.83 -12.95 27.89
C LYS A 7 -5.53 -12.07 26.85
N VAL A 8 -5.81 -12.65 25.70
CA VAL A 8 -6.63 -12.01 24.69
C VAL A 8 -8.01 -11.82 25.32
N GLU A 9 -8.34 -10.60 25.74
CA GLU A 9 -9.69 -10.27 26.18
C GLU A 9 -10.64 -10.51 25.02
N THR A 10 -11.48 -11.54 25.14
CA THR A 10 -12.49 -11.86 24.14
C THR A 10 -13.59 -10.82 24.23
N LEU A 11 -13.57 -9.89 23.27
CA LEU A 11 -14.67 -8.92 23.10
C LEU A 11 -15.94 -9.62 22.61
N SER A 12 -17.11 -9.15 23.03
CA SER A 12 -18.37 -9.66 22.47
C SER A 12 -18.44 -9.37 20.96
N GLY A 13 -19.03 -10.27 20.17
CA GLY A 13 -19.10 -10.13 18.71
C GLY A 13 -19.65 -8.78 18.23
N ILE A 14 -20.63 -8.22 18.96
CA ILE A 14 -21.20 -6.89 18.65
C ILE A 14 -20.15 -5.78 18.84
N LYS A 15 -19.37 -5.83 19.93
CA LYS A 15 -18.30 -4.84 20.17
C LYS A 15 -17.22 -4.94 19.10
N CYS A 16 -16.83 -6.16 18.71
CA CYS A 16 -15.88 -6.37 17.61
C CYS A 16 -16.38 -5.74 16.30
N LEU A 17 -17.65 -5.98 15.96
CA LEU A 17 -18.27 -5.42 14.75
C LEU A 17 -18.27 -3.89 14.78
N ILE A 18 -18.66 -3.28 15.90
CA ILE A 18 -18.65 -1.82 16.06
C ILE A 18 -17.23 -1.26 15.89
N TYR A 19 -16.22 -1.85 16.53
CA TYR A 19 -14.84 -1.38 16.39
C TYR A 19 -14.31 -1.53 14.97
N ILE A 20 -14.66 -2.61 14.27
CA ILE A 20 -14.29 -2.80 12.87
C ILE A 20 -14.93 -1.70 12.01
N VAL A 21 -16.24 -1.47 12.13
CA VAL A 21 -16.97 -0.48 11.33
C VAL A 21 -16.41 0.94 11.58
N ILE A 22 -16.26 1.31 12.86
CA ILE A 22 -15.70 2.62 13.21
C ILE A 22 -14.26 2.75 12.74
N GLY A 23 -13.43 1.73 12.93
CA GLY A 23 -12.03 1.74 12.50
C GLY A 23 -11.90 1.88 10.98
N VAL A 24 -12.68 1.15 10.21
CA VAL A 24 -12.72 1.26 8.74
C VAL A 24 -13.18 2.65 8.32
N ALA A 25 -14.25 3.18 8.92
CA ALA A 25 -14.73 4.53 8.62
C ALA A 25 -13.67 5.60 8.93
N CYS A 26 -13.00 5.51 10.07
CA CYS A 26 -11.92 6.44 10.44
C CYS A 26 -10.73 6.36 9.47
N ILE A 27 -10.36 5.17 9.02
CA ILE A 27 -9.26 4.99 8.04
C ILE A 27 -9.63 5.62 6.70
N ILE A 28 -10.86 5.37 6.20
CA ILE A 28 -11.31 5.92 4.92
C ILE A 28 -11.37 7.45 5.00
N TRP A 29 -12.10 8.01 5.95
CA TRP A 29 -12.23 9.47 6.06
C TRP A 29 -10.91 10.18 6.36
N GLY A 30 -10.08 9.60 7.23
CA GLY A 30 -8.75 10.15 7.51
C GLY A 30 -7.85 10.11 6.28
N GLY A 31 -7.93 9.04 5.49
CA GLY A 31 -7.23 8.92 4.21
C GLY A 31 -7.68 9.99 3.22
N ASP A 32 -8.99 10.14 2.98
CA ASP A 32 -9.55 11.12 2.06
C ASP A 32 -9.16 12.56 2.45
N ILE A 33 -9.33 12.94 3.71
CA ILE A 33 -8.95 14.27 4.20
C ILE A 33 -7.44 14.51 3.99
N THR A 34 -6.61 13.53 4.28
CA THR A 34 -5.15 13.64 4.11
C THR A 34 -4.78 13.82 2.64
N VAL A 35 -5.37 13.02 1.75
CA VAL A 35 -5.13 13.09 0.30
C VAL A 35 -5.58 14.42 -0.28
N ASP A 36 -6.79 14.89 0.08
CA ASP A 36 -7.32 16.14 -0.46
C ASP A 36 -6.55 17.36 0.04
N SER A 37 -6.12 17.35 1.31
CA SER A 37 -5.25 18.39 1.84
C SER A 37 -3.88 18.40 1.13
N ALA A 38 -3.29 17.23 0.92
CA ALA A 38 -2.02 17.11 0.23
C ALA A 38 -2.11 17.53 -1.25
N LYS A 39 -3.21 17.22 -1.97
CA LYS A 39 -3.48 17.72 -3.33
C LYS A 39 -3.53 19.25 -3.36
N GLN A 40 -4.24 19.87 -2.42
CA GLN A 40 -4.33 21.33 -2.36
C GLN A 40 -2.96 21.97 -2.14
N ILE A 41 -2.16 21.46 -1.21
CA ILE A 41 -0.79 21.94 -0.97
C ILE A 41 0.08 21.77 -2.21
N ALA A 42 0.03 20.61 -2.87
CA ALA A 42 0.79 20.34 -4.08
C ALA A 42 0.40 21.28 -5.23
N ALA A 43 -0.90 21.56 -5.40
CA ALA A 43 -1.40 22.53 -6.39
C ALA A 43 -0.92 23.97 -6.08
N MET A 44 -0.93 24.39 -4.79
CA MET A 44 -0.38 25.67 -4.37
C MET A 44 1.13 25.81 -4.64
N LEU A 45 1.86 24.69 -4.63
CA LEU A 45 3.28 24.63 -4.98
C LEU A 45 3.53 24.58 -6.50
N GLY A 46 2.48 24.66 -7.32
CA GLY A 46 2.57 24.70 -8.77
C GLY A 46 2.77 23.34 -9.45
N MET A 47 2.48 22.23 -8.75
CA MET A 47 2.54 20.89 -9.34
C MET A 47 1.38 20.71 -10.34
N SER A 48 1.65 20.02 -11.48
CA SER A 48 0.60 19.68 -12.44
C SER A 48 -0.33 18.60 -11.89
N ASP A 49 -1.59 18.57 -12.36
CA ASP A 49 -2.57 17.55 -11.95
C ASP A 49 -2.08 16.13 -12.20
N THR A 50 -1.36 15.91 -13.30
CA THR A 50 -0.75 14.61 -13.62
C THR A 50 0.27 14.21 -12.57
N LEU A 51 1.16 15.12 -12.17
CA LEU A 51 2.17 14.86 -11.16
C LEU A 51 1.55 14.63 -9.79
N ILE A 52 0.52 15.41 -9.44
CA ILE A 52 -0.25 15.20 -8.20
C ILE A 52 -0.89 13.81 -8.19
N GLY A 53 -1.50 13.39 -9.31
CA GLY A 53 -2.11 12.07 -9.44
C GLY A 53 -1.09 10.94 -9.28
N LEU A 54 0.05 11.03 -9.95
CA LEU A 54 1.09 10.00 -9.93
C LEU A 54 1.82 9.90 -8.57
N THR A 55 1.85 10.96 -7.79
CA THR A 55 2.59 11.00 -6.51
C THR A 55 1.65 11.06 -5.31
N VAL A 56 1.01 12.19 -5.08
CA VAL A 56 0.20 12.45 -3.89
C VAL A 56 -0.99 11.49 -3.79
N VAL A 57 -1.74 11.33 -4.88
CA VAL A 57 -2.92 10.44 -4.90
C VAL A 57 -2.49 8.99 -4.77
N SER A 58 -1.47 8.56 -5.51
CA SER A 58 -0.95 7.19 -5.46
C SER A 58 -0.48 6.80 -4.06
N ILE A 59 0.29 7.67 -3.39
CA ILE A 59 0.72 7.43 -2.00
C ILE A 59 -0.50 7.46 -1.07
N GLY A 60 -1.38 8.44 -1.25
CA GLY A 60 -2.52 8.66 -0.39
C GLY A 60 -3.52 7.50 -0.37
N THR A 61 -3.82 6.93 -1.53
CA THR A 61 -4.69 5.75 -1.62
C THR A 61 -4.09 4.50 -0.98
N SER A 62 -2.77 4.45 -0.80
CA SER A 62 -2.07 3.36 -0.11
C SER A 62 -1.83 3.63 1.39
N LEU A 63 -2.27 4.78 1.92
CA LEU A 63 -2.12 5.08 3.36
C LEU A 63 -2.84 4.08 4.27
N PRO A 64 -4.09 3.64 3.98
CA PRO A 64 -4.77 2.65 4.79
C PRO A 64 -3.98 1.34 4.89
N GLU A 65 -3.45 0.86 3.78
CA GLU A 65 -2.64 -0.35 3.70
C GLU A 65 -1.32 -0.19 4.47
N LEU A 66 -0.69 0.98 4.34
CA LEU A 66 0.54 1.29 5.07
C LEU A 66 0.31 1.27 6.58
N VAL A 67 -0.73 1.96 7.06
CA VAL A 67 -1.07 2.02 8.49
C VAL A 67 -1.37 0.62 9.02
N THR A 68 -2.21 -0.15 8.33
CA THR A 68 -2.57 -1.51 8.73
C THR A 68 -1.34 -2.41 8.80
N SER A 69 -0.49 -2.37 7.77
CA SER A 69 0.73 -3.20 7.71
C SER A 69 1.75 -2.81 8.78
N VAL A 70 1.93 -1.51 9.05
CA VAL A 70 2.86 -1.03 10.10
C VAL A 70 2.35 -1.41 11.49
N VAL A 71 1.05 -1.26 11.76
CA VAL A 71 0.46 -1.67 13.04
C VAL A 71 0.58 -3.17 13.25
N ALA A 72 0.28 -3.99 12.23
CA ALA A 72 0.44 -5.43 12.29
C ALA A 72 1.91 -5.83 12.55
N ALA A 73 2.85 -5.23 11.83
CA ALA A 73 4.28 -5.49 12.02
C ALA A 73 4.76 -5.11 13.44
N ARG A 74 4.27 -4.00 14.01
CA ARG A 74 4.59 -3.60 15.40
C ARG A 74 4.04 -4.55 16.44
N LYS A 75 2.92 -5.22 16.15
CA LYS A 75 2.34 -6.27 17.01
C LYS A 75 2.96 -7.65 16.80
N GLY A 76 3.93 -7.78 15.90
CA GLY A 76 4.56 -9.08 15.58
C GLY A 76 3.74 -9.93 14.60
N GLU A 77 2.61 -9.42 14.09
CA GLU A 77 1.70 -10.10 13.16
C GLU A 77 2.24 -10.01 11.71
N SER A 78 3.39 -10.64 11.47
CA SER A 78 4.09 -10.58 10.17
C SER A 78 3.27 -11.13 9.02
N GLY A 79 2.46 -12.17 9.26
CA GLY A 79 1.56 -12.75 8.26
C GLY A 79 0.49 -11.78 7.81
N LEU A 80 -0.11 -11.04 8.75
CA LEU A 80 -1.11 -10.01 8.45
C LEU A 80 -0.49 -8.84 7.68
N SER A 81 0.69 -8.36 8.10
CA SER A 81 1.39 -7.26 7.42
C SER A 81 1.74 -7.62 5.96
N LEU A 82 2.31 -8.79 5.73
CA LEU A 82 2.70 -9.25 4.40
C LEU A 82 1.46 -9.58 3.54
N GLY A 83 0.47 -10.24 4.14
CA GLY A 83 -0.79 -10.59 3.47
C GLY A 83 -1.55 -9.35 3.00
N ASN A 84 -1.61 -8.29 3.83
CA ASN A 84 -2.23 -7.02 3.45
C ASN A 84 -1.51 -6.37 2.26
N ALA A 85 -0.18 -6.28 2.28
CA ALA A 85 0.59 -5.68 1.19
C ALA A 85 0.46 -6.46 -0.13
N ILE A 86 0.52 -7.78 -0.11
CA ILE A 86 0.39 -8.62 -1.31
C ILE A 86 -1.08 -8.65 -1.77
N GLY A 87 -2.02 -8.81 -0.84
CA GLY A 87 -3.44 -8.91 -1.16
C GLY A 87 -4.00 -7.65 -1.80
N SER A 88 -3.63 -6.46 -1.31
CA SER A 88 -4.04 -5.19 -1.92
C SER A 88 -3.50 -5.04 -3.34
N ASN A 89 -2.25 -5.44 -3.61
CA ASN A 89 -1.71 -5.42 -4.97
C ASN A 89 -2.47 -6.33 -5.92
N ILE A 90 -2.77 -7.56 -5.49
CA ILE A 90 -3.56 -8.53 -6.28
C ILE A 90 -4.96 -7.96 -6.55
N MET A 91 -5.62 -7.43 -5.53
CA MET A 91 -6.95 -6.82 -5.66
C MET A 91 -6.93 -5.63 -6.62
N ASN A 92 -5.95 -4.74 -6.50
CA ASN A 92 -5.83 -3.56 -7.36
C ASN A 92 -5.64 -3.95 -8.83
N ILE A 93 -4.79 -4.93 -9.12
CA ILE A 93 -4.50 -5.34 -10.50
C ILE A 93 -5.63 -6.18 -11.08
N LEU A 94 -6.11 -7.20 -10.37
CA LEU A 94 -7.10 -8.12 -10.95
C LEU A 94 -8.52 -7.60 -10.83
N PHE A 95 -8.92 -7.11 -9.67
CA PHE A 95 -10.31 -6.72 -9.43
C PHE A 95 -10.57 -5.27 -9.85
N ILE A 96 -9.80 -4.30 -9.34
CA ILE A 96 -10.08 -2.88 -9.61
C ILE A 96 -9.81 -2.55 -11.08
N LEU A 97 -8.65 -2.90 -11.61
CA LEU A 97 -8.35 -2.65 -13.03
C LEU A 97 -9.26 -3.47 -13.94
N GLY A 98 -9.55 -4.74 -13.60
CA GLY A 98 -10.47 -5.60 -14.34
C GLY A 98 -11.89 -5.05 -14.37
N ALA A 99 -12.46 -4.67 -13.24
CA ALA A 99 -13.79 -4.06 -13.17
C ALA A 99 -13.86 -2.72 -13.91
N SER A 100 -12.85 -1.87 -13.72
CA SER A 100 -12.78 -0.56 -14.40
C SER A 100 -12.74 -0.70 -15.91
N SER A 101 -11.93 -1.63 -16.44
CA SER A 101 -11.84 -1.88 -17.89
C SER A 101 -13.09 -2.55 -18.46
N THR A 102 -13.87 -3.25 -17.65
CA THR A 102 -15.18 -3.79 -18.06
C THR A 102 -16.23 -2.68 -18.22
N ILE A 103 -16.17 -1.66 -17.38
CA ILE A 103 -17.08 -0.50 -17.44
C ILE A 103 -16.69 0.44 -18.58
N HIS A 104 -15.41 0.73 -18.71
CA HIS A 104 -14.88 1.58 -19.76
C HIS A 104 -13.51 1.08 -20.20
N PRO A 105 -13.27 0.87 -21.52
CA PRO A 105 -11.99 0.43 -22.04
C PRO A 105 -10.86 1.38 -21.64
N ILE A 106 -9.79 0.84 -21.06
CA ILE A 106 -8.63 1.61 -20.62
C ILE A 106 -7.52 1.45 -21.66
N ALA A 107 -7.09 2.56 -22.25
CA ALA A 107 -5.99 2.55 -23.22
C ALA A 107 -4.65 2.27 -22.50
N ALA A 108 -3.94 1.24 -22.95
CA ALA A 108 -2.59 0.97 -22.50
C ALA A 108 -1.59 1.80 -23.30
N THR A 109 -0.83 2.67 -22.61
CA THR A 109 0.26 3.45 -23.23
C THR A 109 1.57 2.67 -23.16
N SER A 110 2.56 3.06 -23.98
CA SER A 110 3.91 2.48 -23.91
C SER A 110 4.53 2.65 -22.51
N GLN A 111 4.20 3.72 -21.80
CA GLN A 111 4.65 3.97 -20.44
C GLN A 111 4.08 2.95 -19.47
N ASN A 112 2.79 2.62 -19.57
CA ASN A 112 2.14 1.60 -18.72
C ASN A 112 2.78 0.21 -18.94
N ILE A 113 3.21 -0.08 -20.17
CA ILE A 113 3.91 -1.35 -20.47
C ILE A 113 5.26 -1.38 -19.75
N ILE A 114 6.05 -0.30 -19.80
CA ILE A 114 7.32 -0.18 -19.08
C ILE A 114 7.11 -0.34 -17.58
N ASP A 115 6.11 0.35 -17.01
CA ASP A 115 5.80 0.28 -15.58
C ASP A 115 5.38 -1.13 -15.16
N THR A 116 4.68 -1.85 -16.03
CA THR A 116 4.32 -3.26 -15.79
C THR A 116 5.57 -4.15 -15.71
N PHE A 117 6.55 -3.97 -16.62
CA PHE A 117 7.81 -4.70 -16.54
C PHE A 117 8.62 -4.36 -15.31
N VAL A 118 8.64 -3.09 -14.89
CA VAL A 118 9.29 -2.67 -13.64
C VAL A 118 8.60 -3.32 -12.45
N LEU A 119 7.26 -3.35 -12.40
CA LEU A 119 6.50 -4.01 -11.35
C LEU A 119 6.81 -5.51 -11.27
N ILE A 120 6.87 -6.20 -12.41
CA ILE A 120 7.25 -7.62 -12.45
C ILE A 120 8.67 -7.80 -11.91
N GLY A 121 9.63 -6.98 -12.34
CA GLY A 121 11.02 -7.03 -11.87
C GLY A 121 11.14 -6.81 -10.35
N ILE A 122 10.45 -5.80 -9.82
CA ILE A 122 10.41 -5.54 -8.38
C ILE A 122 9.74 -6.70 -7.62
N SER A 123 8.66 -7.27 -8.15
CA SER A 123 7.97 -8.41 -7.53
C SER A 123 8.87 -9.65 -7.45
N LEU A 124 9.60 -9.95 -8.52
CA LEU A 124 10.58 -11.04 -8.55
C LEU A 124 11.74 -10.79 -7.58
N LEU A 125 12.22 -9.55 -7.48
CA LEU A 125 13.25 -9.16 -6.53
C LEU A 125 12.77 -9.35 -5.08
N ILE A 126 11.57 -8.90 -4.75
CA ILE A 126 10.97 -9.08 -3.42
C ILE A 126 10.79 -10.57 -3.11
N TYR A 127 10.30 -11.35 -4.07
CA TYR A 127 10.18 -12.80 -3.92
C TYR A 127 11.54 -13.46 -3.64
N GLY A 128 12.59 -13.09 -4.39
CA GLY A 128 13.94 -13.59 -4.17
C GLY A 128 14.51 -13.23 -2.78
N ILE A 129 14.25 -12.00 -2.31
CA ILE A 129 14.63 -11.55 -0.97
C ILE A 129 13.87 -12.30 0.12
N ALA A 130 12.57 -12.55 -0.09
CA ALA A 130 11.74 -13.29 0.86
C ALA A 130 12.17 -14.76 0.95
N LYS A 131 12.45 -15.40 -0.19
CA LYS A 131 12.89 -16.80 -0.24
C LYS A 131 14.25 -17.04 0.41
N LYS A 132 15.15 -16.05 0.42
CA LYS A 132 16.53 -16.17 0.94
C LYS A 132 16.62 -16.08 2.47
N GLY A 133 15.52 -16.16 3.21
CA GLY A 133 15.50 -16.16 4.67
C GLY A 133 14.08 -16.00 5.20
N ASP A 134 13.79 -16.67 6.30
CA ASP A 134 12.44 -16.80 6.88
C ASP A 134 11.85 -15.48 7.43
N THR A 135 12.64 -14.39 7.47
CA THR A 135 12.20 -13.11 8.03
C THR A 135 12.54 -11.91 7.15
N MET A 136 11.63 -10.95 7.10
CA MET A 136 11.86 -9.63 6.51
C MET A 136 12.61 -8.74 7.51
N THR A 137 13.94 -8.70 7.40
CA THR A 137 14.79 -7.90 8.29
C THR A 137 14.70 -6.41 7.99
N ARG A 138 15.05 -5.56 8.96
CA ARG A 138 15.12 -4.09 8.78
C ARG A 138 15.97 -3.67 7.57
N LYS A 139 17.09 -4.36 7.33
CA LYS A 139 17.97 -4.07 6.17
C LYS A 139 17.25 -4.34 4.84
N LYS A 140 16.52 -5.46 4.75
CA LYS A 140 15.69 -5.79 3.58
C LYS A 140 14.60 -4.74 3.37
N GLY A 141 13.93 -4.30 4.44
CA GLY A 141 12.90 -3.24 4.39
C GLY A 141 13.46 -1.89 3.92
N ILE A 142 14.59 -1.44 4.45
CA ILE A 142 15.25 -0.20 4.00
C ILE A 142 15.62 -0.30 2.51
N PHE A 143 16.16 -1.42 2.07
CA PHE A 143 16.48 -1.64 0.66
C PHE A 143 15.24 -1.51 -0.23
N MET A 144 14.10 -2.09 0.15
CA MET A 144 12.84 -1.98 -0.59
C MET A 144 12.35 -0.52 -0.67
N ILE A 145 12.44 0.24 0.43
CA ILE A 145 12.10 1.66 0.43
C ILE A 145 13.01 2.45 -0.53
N LEU A 146 14.30 2.17 -0.55
CA LEU A 146 15.24 2.81 -1.48
C LEU A 146 14.89 2.51 -2.94
N VAL A 147 14.55 1.26 -3.28
CA VAL A 147 14.10 0.88 -4.63
C VAL A 147 12.83 1.65 -5.00
N TYR A 148 11.87 1.78 -4.08
CA TYR A 148 10.66 2.56 -4.30
C TYR A 148 10.96 4.04 -4.55
N VAL A 149 11.82 4.65 -3.75
CA VAL A 149 12.22 6.07 -3.93
C VAL A 149 12.89 6.30 -5.28
N ILE A 150 13.77 5.40 -5.71
CA ILE A 150 14.40 5.47 -7.04
C ILE A 150 13.35 5.39 -8.15
N TYR A 151 12.38 4.49 -8.03
CA TYR A 151 11.29 4.37 -8.98
C TYR A 151 10.40 5.62 -9.02
N MET A 152 10.10 6.23 -7.87
CA MET A 152 9.34 7.48 -7.78
C MET A 152 10.10 8.64 -8.45
N ILE A 153 11.41 8.76 -8.25
CA ILE A 153 12.23 9.76 -8.94
C ILE A 153 12.18 9.54 -10.45
N TYR A 154 12.29 8.29 -10.91
CA TYR A 154 12.17 7.96 -12.33
C TYR A 154 10.81 8.40 -12.91
N ILE A 155 9.69 8.17 -12.21
CA ILE A 155 8.36 8.61 -12.65
C ILE A 155 8.26 10.13 -12.74
N ILE A 156 8.83 10.85 -11.77
CA ILE A 156 8.75 12.32 -11.70
C ILE A 156 9.56 12.97 -12.82
N VAL A 157 10.69 12.38 -13.20
CA VAL A 157 11.63 12.97 -14.18
C VAL A 157 11.26 12.62 -15.62
N ARG A 158 10.54 11.52 -15.88
CA ARG A 158 10.11 11.13 -17.22
C ARG A 158 8.90 11.94 -17.67
#